data_d1b1db04509f3e1563aade074ebfbbd5
#
_entry.id   d1b1db04509f3e1563aade074ebfbbd5
#
_cell.length_a   1.000
_cell.length_b   1.000
_cell.length_c   1.000
_cell.angle_alpha   90.00
_cell.angle_beta   90.00
_cell.angle_gamma   90.00
#
_symmetry.space_group_name_H-M   'P 1'
#
loop_
_entity.id
_entity.type
_entity.pdbx_description
1 polymer ?
#
loop_
_entity_poly.entity_id
_entity_poly.type
_entity_poly.pdbx_seq_one_letter_code
_entity_poly.pdbx_strand_id
1 'polypeptide(L)'
;MFSPHSSPFVSPFASSPFPNAPMMPAQPEQPPVPPEANLPRAINYLADYSGCGFWRLIWPGHLLCAHQKAIVHASTVMCFDPRWYGNTRAIRIQRQATSHQRQFFEFLKDLSGKMGFRLIYEIDDIMFHEDIPEYNKFKPAFKNDEIRGNAVAMMQMADEITVTCDFMKEYYANKTGNKNVTVIPNFPPKWWIGNYFNEKKISRDYDSNRKKPRILYAGSGAHFDVENRVNQDDDFRHVLQAIVDTRHKYQWVFLGAFPLALKQFVMDGTFEYHPWELLYKYPEKIYNLNINMMVAPLQDNNFNKAKSDLKYVEACSFGLPIACQDLCTYDQAPYKFKTGSEMIQRIDEVLEKKSRYMTACQHARAYAETRWLENDDNINMYSELYTLPYGHKDRVLLNKINGL
;
A
#
# COMPACT_ATOMS: atom_id res chain seq x y z
N MET A 1 8.95 -22.89 -33.33
CA MET A 1 9.12 -23.68 -32.12
C MET A 1 9.43 -22.70 -30.98
N PHE A 2 8.42 -22.23 -30.27
CA PHE A 2 8.59 -21.35 -29.11
C PHE A 2 8.51 -22.20 -27.86
N SER A 3 9.51 -22.10 -27.00
CA SER A 3 9.58 -22.76 -25.70
C SER A 3 8.56 -22.09 -24.74
N PRO A 4 7.71 -22.84 -24.03
CA PRO A 4 6.70 -22.29 -23.13
C PRO A 4 7.18 -22.28 -21.68
N HIS A 5 8.09 -21.41 -21.29
CA HIS A 5 8.46 -21.21 -19.88
C HIS A 5 8.96 -19.79 -19.62
N SER A 6 8.02 -18.84 -19.56
CA SER A 6 8.25 -17.59 -18.85
C SER A 6 6.98 -17.25 -18.07
N SER A 7 7.03 -17.52 -16.76
CA SER A 7 6.01 -17.06 -15.80
C SER A 7 5.92 -15.53 -15.86
N PRO A 8 4.75 -14.92 -16.03
CA PRO A 8 4.59 -13.46 -16.10
C PRO A 8 4.87 -12.73 -14.77
N PHE A 9 5.28 -13.44 -13.74
CA PHE A 9 5.58 -12.89 -12.40
C PHE A 9 7.05 -13.00 -11.98
N VAL A 10 7.97 -13.23 -12.91
CA VAL A 10 9.39 -13.13 -12.59
C VAL A 10 9.72 -11.63 -12.49
N SER A 11 9.91 -11.16 -11.27
CA SER A 11 10.52 -9.86 -10.98
C SER A 11 11.85 -9.77 -11.74
N PRO A 12 12.14 -8.67 -12.46
CA PRO A 12 13.44 -8.49 -13.14
C PRO A 12 14.62 -8.31 -12.17
N PHE A 13 14.45 -8.56 -10.87
CA PHE A 13 15.47 -8.42 -9.83
C PHE A 13 15.95 -9.74 -9.22
N ALA A 14 15.84 -10.86 -9.91
CA ALA A 14 16.30 -12.17 -9.43
C ALA A 14 17.82 -12.39 -9.60
N SER A 15 18.66 -11.35 -9.56
CA SER A 15 20.11 -11.55 -9.48
C SER A 15 20.83 -10.26 -9.07
N SER A 16 20.81 -9.95 -7.76
CA SER A 16 21.90 -9.15 -7.17
C SER A 16 21.95 -9.45 -5.66
N PRO A 17 23.04 -9.97 -5.11
CA PRO A 17 23.25 -9.94 -3.68
C PRO A 17 23.36 -8.46 -3.28
N PHE A 18 22.61 -8.03 -2.27
CA PHE A 18 22.63 -6.67 -1.75
C PHE A 18 24.06 -6.24 -1.43
N PRO A 19 24.70 -5.33 -2.21
CA PRO A 19 25.95 -4.77 -1.77
C PRO A 19 25.60 -3.65 -0.77
N ASN A 20 26.01 -3.84 0.47
CA ASN A 20 26.06 -2.83 1.52
C ASN A 20 24.77 -2.01 1.69
N ALA A 21 23.72 -2.60 2.24
CA ALA A 21 22.65 -1.84 2.86
C ALA A 21 23.31 -0.89 3.90
N PRO A 22 23.03 0.42 3.88
CA PRO A 22 23.50 1.30 4.92
C PRO A 22 23.02 0.73 6.26
N MET A 23 23.95 0.54 7.20
CA MET A 23 23.60 0.09 8.55
C MET A 23 22.51 1.02 9.07
N MET A 24 21.36 0.46 9.41
CA MET A 24 20.34 1.17 10.17
C MET A 24 21.04 1.77 11.41
N PRO A 25 20.72 3.01 11.81
CA PRO A 25 21.27 3.55 13.04
C PRO A 25 20.99 2.54 14.16
N ALA A 26 22.02 2.23 14.95
CA ALA A 26 21.93 1.26 16.02
C ALA A 26 20.71 1.57 16.88
N GLN A 27 19.74 0.68 16.88
CA GLN A 27 18.62 0.77 17.81
C GLN A 27 19.21 0.65 19.23
N PRO A 28 18.69 1.36 20.23
CA PRO A 28 19.11 1.15 21.61
C PRO A 28 19.01 -0.33 21.93
N GLU A 29 20.04 -0.89 22.52
CA GLU A 29 20.12 -2.30 22.90
C GLU A 29 18.85 -2.69 23.65
N GLN A 30 18.02 -3.50 23.00
CA GLN A 30 16.86 -4.08 23.68
C GLN A 30 17.35 -5.11 24.69
N PRO A 31 16.78 -5.17 25.89
CA PRO A 31 17.15 -6.19 26.84
C PRO A 31 16.98 -7.56 26.22
N PRO A 32 17.87 -8.52 26.52
CA PRO A 32 17.82 -9.86 25.94
C PRO A 32 16.45 -10.49 26.21
N VAL A 33 15.81 -10.97 25.14
CA VAL A 33 14.54 -11.69 25.25
C VAL A 33 14.74 -12.91 26.13
N PRO A 34 13.94 -13.11 27.19
CA PRO A 34 14.04 -14.31 28.01
C PRO A 34 13.90 -15.56 27.13
N PRO A 35 14.73 -16.60 27.31
CA PRO A 35 14.74 -17.78 26.43
C PRO A 35 13.43 -18.59 26.39
N GLU A 36 12.47 -18.29 27.23
CA GLU A 36 11.23 -19.05 27.42
C GLU A 36 9.95 -18.26 27.13
N ALA A 37 10.02 -17.11 26.45
CA ALA A 37 8.79 -16.45 26.00
C ALA A 37 8.13 -17.34 24.93
N ASN A 38 7.05 -18.04 25.29
CA ASN A 38 6.24 -18.91 24.44
C ASN A 38 5.40 -18.05 23.46
N LEU A 39 6.09 -17.20 22.70
CA LEU A 39 5.45 -16.30 21.76
C LEU A 39 4.76 -17.11 20.64
N PRO A 40 3.54 -16.71 20.24
CA PRO A 40 2.87 -17.35 19.13
C PRO A 40 3.69 -17.18 17.85
N ARG A 41 3.81 -18.27 17.08
CA ARG A 41 4.49 -18.26 15.80
C ARG A 41 3.50 -18.02 14.66
N ALA A 42 3.87 -17.18 13.70
CA ALA A 42 3.13 -16.97 12.46
C ALA A 42 4.07 -17.04 11.25
N ILE A 43 3.51 -17.34 10.08
CA ILE A 43 4.27 -17.41 8.83
C ILE A 43 3.55 -16.58 7.78
N ASN A 44 4.27 -15.66 7.14
CA ASN A 44 3.80 -14.82 6.06
C ASN A 44 4.43 -15.27 4.74
N TYR A 45 3.62 -15.75 3.79
CA TYR A 45 4.05 -16.04 2.43
C TYR A 45 3.77 -14.83 1.54
N LEU A 46 4.84 -14.18 1.12
CA LEU A 46 4.83 -12.93 0.36
C LEU A 46 4.54 -13.19 -1.12
N ALA A 47 3.81 -12.27 -1.75
CA ALA A 47 3.77 -12.21 -3.22
C ALA A 47 5.01 -11.54 -3.81
N ASP A 48 5.55 -10.56 -3.09
CA ASP A 48 6.73 -9.79 -3.49
C ASP A 48 7.44 -9.16 -2.28
N TYR A 49 8.66 -8.70 -2.48
CA TYR A 49 9.43 -7.91 -1.49
C TYR A 49 9.31 -6.40 -1.70
N SER A 50 8.42 -5.97 -2.59
CA SER A 50 8.18 -4.56 -2.91
C SER A 50 7.09 -3.92 -2.02
N GLY A 51 6.42 -2.89 -2.53
CA GLY A 51 5.45 -2.12 -1.76
C GLY A 51 4.36 -2.97 -1.10
N CYS A 52 3.70 -3.87 -1.86
CA CYS A 52 2.60 -4.65 -1.29
C CYS A 52 3.05 -5.62 -0.20
N GLY A 53 4.12 -6.36 -0.44
CA GLY A 53 4.71 -7.26 0.57
C GLY A 53 5.16 -6.51 1.80
N PHE A 54 5.81 -5.35 1.62
CA PHE A 54 6.26 -4.51 2.73
C PHE A 54 5.10 -4.03 3.60
N TRP A 55 4.14 -3.34 3.02
CA TRP A 55 3.03 -2.74 3.76
C TRP A 55 2.14 -3.75 4.46
N ARG A 56 1.93 -4.89 3.81
CA ARG A 56 0.93 -5.86 4.27
C ARG A 56 1.50 -6.93 5.19
N LEU A 57 2.75 -7.36 5.01
CA LEU A 57 3.30 -8.55 5.66
C LEU A 57 4.66 -8.33 6.32
N ILE A 58 5.62 -7.68 5.65
CA ILE A 58 6.99 -7.59 6.16
C ILE A 58 7.04 -6.64 7.34
N TRP A 59 6.57 -5.39 7.15
CA TRP A 59 6.62 -4.37 8.18
C TRP A 59 5.80 -4.74 9.42
N PRO A 60 4.53 -5.14 9.30
CA PRO A 60 3.77 -5.60 10.45
C PRO A 60 4.39 -6.81 11.16
N GLY A 61 4.91 -7.79 10.40
CA GLY A 61 5.57 -8.95 10.96
C GLY A 61 6.83 -8.58 11.76
N HIS A 62 7.65 -7.68 11.21
CA HIS A 62 8.85 -7.16 11.89
C HIS A 62 8.50 -6.51 13.24
N LEU A 63 7.47 -5.65 13.26
CA LEU A 63 7.08 -4.97 14.49
C LEU A 63 6.48 -5.89 15.54
N LEU A 64 5.70 -6.89 15.12
CA LEU A 64 5.22 -7.91 16.06
C LEU A 64 6.37 -8.66 16.75
N CYS A 65 7.44 -8.96 16.01
CA CYS A 65 8.66 -9.52 16.59
C CYS A 65 9.34 -8.53 17.54
N ALA A 66 9.53 -7.28 17.11
CA ALA A 66 10.21 -6.25 17.89
C ALA A 66 9.48 -5.93 19.20
N HIS A 67 8.15 -5.96 19.19
CA HIS A 67 7.30 -5.75 20.37
C HIS A 67 6.97 -7.04 21.14
N GLN A 68 7.62 -8.15 20.83
CA GLN A 68 7.44 -9.44 21.51
C GLN A 68 5.97 -9.92 21.54
N LYS A 69 5.19 -9.62 20.49
CA LYS A 69 3.79 -10.07 20.37
C LYS A 69 3.67 -11.41 19.64
N ALA A 70 4.56 -11.68 18.69
CA ALA A 70 4.61 -12.93 17.94
C ALA A 70 6.01 -13.11 17.30
N ILE A 71 6.37 -14.34 16.97
CA ILE A 71 7.50 -14.64 16.08
C ILE A 71 6.92 -14.80 14.67
N VAL A 72 7.23 -13.87 13.77
CA VAL A 72 6.69 -13.87 12.40
C VAL A 72 7.81 -14.15 11.40
N HIS A 73 7.68 -15.24 10.66
CA HIS A 73 8.57 -15.58 9.56
C HIS A 73 7.98 -15.08 8.24
N ALA A 74 8.78 -14.42 7.43
CA ALA A 74 8.38 -13.98 6.08
C ALA A 74 9.16 -14.78 5.02
N SER A 75 8.49 -15.34 4.01
CA SER A 75 9.09 -16.16 2.97
C SER A 75 8.34 -16.03 1.65
N THR A 76 9.05 -16.20 0.54
CA THR A 76 8.47 -16.46 -0.80
C THR A 76 8.59 -17.93 -1.19
N VAL A 77 9.28 -18.73 -0.39
CA VAL A 77 9.53 -20.16 -0.67
C VAL A 77 8.47 -21.02 0.01
N MET A 78 7.71 -21.76 -0.79
CA MET A 78 6.71 -22.71 -0.31
C MET A 78 7.41 -23.95 0.27
N CYS A 79 7.13 -24.25 1.53
CA CYS A 79 7.69 -25.41 2.22
C CYS A 79 6.61 -26.49 2.39
N PHE A 80 6.80 -27.67 1.79
CA PHE A 80 5.89 -28.82 1.91
C PHE A 80 6.30 -29.78 3.04
N ASP A 81 7.24 -29.42 3.89
CA ASP A 81 7.61 -30.23 5.06
C ASP A 81 6.72 -29.87 6.26
N PRO A 82 5.85 -30.80 6.73
CA PRO A 82 4.97 -30.55 7.88
C PRO A 82 5.70 -30.11 9.15
N ARG A 83 6.95 -30.56 9.34
CA ARG A 83 7.75 -30.23 10.53
C ARG A 83 8.05 -28.73 10.65
N TRP A 84 8.05 -28.01 9.53
CA TRP A 84 8.24 -26.56 9.48
C TRP A 84 7.13 -25.79 10.23
N TYR A 85 5.94 -26.36 10.33
CA TYR A 85 4.74 -25.69 10.86
C TYR A 85 4.48 -25.93 12.35
N GLY A 86 5.41 -26.57 13.05
CA GLY A 86 5.31 -26.77 14.50
C GLY A 86 5.09 -25.45 15.26
N ASN A 87 4.17 -25.46 16.24
CA ASN A 87 3.81 -24.28 17.06
C ASN A 87 3.31 -23.05 16.28
N THR A 88 2.93 -23.19 15.01
CA THR A 88 2.34 -22.11 14.21
C THR A 88 0.90 -21.86 14.64
N ARG A 89 0.49 -20.59 14.79
CA ARG A 89 -0.88 -20.16 15.10
C ARG A 89 -1.63 -19.67 13.87
N ALA A 90 -0.92 -19.00 12.96
CA ALA A 90 -1.51 -18.49 11.73
C ALA A 90 -0.50 -18.50 10.58
N ILE A 91 -1.00 -18.74 9.38
CA ILE A 91 -0.26 -18.59 8.13
C ILE A 91 -1.03 -17.60 7.26
N ARG A 92 -0.37 -16.54 6.81
CA ARG A 92 -0.95 -15.51 5.95
C ARG A 92 -0.30 -15.57 4.58
N ILE A 93 -1.10 -15.71 3.54
CA ILE A 93 -0.65 -15.94 2.16
C ILE A 93 -1.15 -14.81 1.29
N GLN A 94 -0.22 -14.06 0.66
CA GLN A 94 -0.53 -12.86 -0.11
C GLN A 94 -0.68 -13.16 -1.60
N ARG A 95 -1.85 -12.83 -2.17
CA ARG A 95 -2.13 -12.75 -3.62
C ARG A 95 -1.62 -13.93 -4.46
N GLN A 96 -1.57 -15.11 -3.90
CA GLN A 96 -1.19 -16.33 -4.61
C GLN A 96 -2.32 -16.74 -5.57
N ALA A 97 -1.98 -17.19 -6.79
CA ALA A 97 -3.00 -17.47 -7.81
C ALA A 97 -2.62 -18.56 -8.83
N THR A 98 -1.39 -19.09 -8.80
CA THR A 98 -0.98 -20.16 -9.71
C THR A 98 -1.46 -21.53 -9.23
N SER A 99 -1.53 -22.54 -10.13
CA SER A 99 -1.89 -23.90 -9.79
C SER A 99 -0.97 -24.53 -8.75
N HIS A 100 0.34 -24.26 -8.82
CA HIS A 100 1.29 -24.73 -7.80
C HIS A 100 1.05 -24.08 -6.44
N GLN A 101 0.74 -22.79 -6.41
CA GLN A 101 0.37 -22.06 -5.20
C GLN A 101 -0.94 -22.56 -4.59
N ARG A 102 -1.91 -22.93 -5.44
CA ARG A 102 -3.14 -23.58 -4.99
C ARG A 102 -2.87 -24.94 -4.36
N GLN A 103 -2.05 -25.79 -4.98
CA GLN A 103 -1.64 -27.09 -4.40
C GLN A 103 -0.95 -26.89 -3.03
N PHE A 104 -0.14 -25.86 -2.92
CA PHE A 104 0.48 -25.51 -1.64
C PHE A 104 -0.56 -25.06 -0.61
N PHE A 105 -1.54 -24.28 -1.00
CA PHE A 105 -2.62 -23.85 -0.12
C PHE A 105 -3.47 -25.02 0.36
N GLU A 106 -3.81 -25.96 -0.55
CA GLU A 106 -4.51 -27.20 -0.25
C GLU A 106 -3.74 -28.06 0.76
N PHE A 107 -2.43 -28.23 0.54
CA PHE A 107 -1.54 -28.89 1.51
C PHE A 107 -1.60 -28.22 2.89
N LEU A 108 -1.53 -26.90 2.95
CA LEU A 108 -1.61 -26.16 4.22
C LEU A 108 -2.99 -26.30 4.86
N LYS A 109 -4.07 -26.36 4.07
CA LYS A 109 -5.42 -26.54 4.60
C LYS A 109 -5.60 -27.90 5.26
N ASP A 110 -5.10 -28.96 4.65
CA ASP A 110 -5.10 -30.29 5.24
C ASP A 110 -4.28 -30.33 6.53
N LEU A 111 -3.12 -29.67 6.50
CA LEU A 111 -2.23 -29.60 7.64
C LEU A 111 -2.83 -28.77 8.78
N SER A 112 -3.55 -27.69 8.47
CA SER A 112 -4.20 -26.83 9.46
C SER A 112 -5.22 -27.58 10.31
N GLY A 113 -5.99 -28.47 9.67
CA GLY A 113 -6.93 -29.34 10.38
C GLY A 113 -6.28 -30.28 11.40
N LYS A 114 -5.00 -30.65 11.19
CA LYS A 114 -4.23 -31.53 12.07
C LYS A 114 -3.46 -30.80 13.15
N MET A 115 -2.97 -29.60 12.85
CA MET A 115 -2.07 -28.82 13.70
C MET A 115 -2.73 -27.62 14.39
N GLY A 116 -3.96 -27.26 13.99
CA GLY A 116 -4.74 -26.21 14.64
C GLY A 116 -4.31 -24.76 14.32
N PHE A 117 -3.51 -24.53 13.27
CA PHE A 117 -3.24 -23.18 12.81
C PHE A 117 -4.31 -22.69 11.82
N ARG A 118 -4.42 -21.38 11.66
CA ARG A 118 -5.36 -20.76 10.72
C ARG A 118 -4.69 -20.37 9.42
N LEU A 119 -5.44 -20.49 8.31
CA LEU A 119 -5.03 -20.00 7.01
C LEU A 119 -5.75 -18.69 6.69
N ILE A 120 -4.98 -17.64 6.44
CA ILE A 120 -5.46 -16.30 6.10
C ILE A 120 -4.99 -15.99 4.67
N TYR A 121 -5.94 -15.61 3.80
CA TYR A 121 -5.62 -15.12 2.47
C TYR A 121 -5.57 -13.59 2.49
N GLU A 122 -4.43 -13.01 2.10
CA GLU A 122 -4.24 -11.57 2.04
C GLU A 122 -4.40 -11.06 0.60
N ILE A 123 -5.20 -10.01 0.43
CA ILE A 123 -5.40 -9.35 -0.86
C ILE A 123 -5.56 -7.84 -0.69
N ASP A 124 -4.79 -7.06 -1.43
CA ASP A 124 -4.73 -5.60 -1.33
C ASP A 124 -5.14 -4.86 -2.62
N ASP A 125 -5.61 -5.61 -3.64
CA ASP A 125 -6.09 -5.05 -4.90
C ASP A 125 -7.17 -5.95 -5.53
N ILE A 126 -7.91 -5.47 -6.53
CA ILE A 126 -8.83 -6.30 -7.33
C ILE A 126 -8.03 -7.15 -8.31
N MET A 127 -8.36 -8.45 -8.37
CA MET A 127 -7.79 -9.40 -9.32
C MET A 127 -8.82 -9.99 -10.29
N PHE A 128 -10.02 -9.46 -10.35
CA PHE A 128 -11.05 -9.86 -11.32
C PHE A 128 -10.96 -8.96 -12.55
N HIS A 129 -10.64 -9.57 -13.71
CA HIS A 129 -10.37 -8.86 -14.96
C HIS A 129 -11.47 -7.88 -15.37
N GLU A 130 -12.73 -8.24 -15.16
CA GLU A 130 -13.89 -7.42 -15.51
C GLU A 130 -13.96 -6.08 -14.77
N ASP A 131 -13.43 -6.02 -13.55
CA ASP A 131 -13.41 -4.81 -12.72
C ASP A 131 -12.09 -4.03 -12.79
N ILE A 132 -11.08 -4.56 -13.51
CA ILE A 132 -9.81 -3.84 -13.75
C ILE A 132 -9.98 -2.95 -14.99
N PRO A 133 -9.69 -1.64 -14.91
CA PRO A 133 -9.89 -0.72 -16.03
C PRO A 133 -8.92 -1.01 -17.19
N GLU A 134 -9.33 -0.67 -18.42
CA GLU A 134 -8.55 -0.94 -19.64
C GLU A 134 -7.19 -0.22 -19.67
N TYR A 135 -7.07 0.93 -19.03
CA TYR A 135 -5.80 1.65 -18.94
C TYR A 135 -4.77 0.96 -18.04
N ASN A 136 -5.20 0.05 -17.16
CA ASN A 136 -4.28 -0.63 -16.27
C ASN A 136 -3.44 -1.66 -17.03
N LYS A 137 -2.12 -1.41 -17.11
CA LYS A 137 -1.18 -2.27 -17.83
C LYS A 137 -1.12 -3.73 -17.33
N PHE A 138 -1.60 -4.00 -16.12
CA PHE A 138 -1.63 -5.35 -15.55
C PHE A 138 -2.92 -6.12 -15.88
N LYS A 139 -3.95 -5.46 -16.41
CA LYS A 139 -5.22 -6.10 -16.78
C LYS A 139 -5.06 -7.38 -17.61
N PRO A 140 -4.17 -7.42 -18.64
CA PRO A 140 -4.00 -8.64 -19.44
C PRO A 140 -3.57 -9.88 -18.64
N ALA A 141 -2.82 -9.70 -17.56
CA ALA A 141 -2.39 -10.81 -16.70
C ALA A 141 -3.56 -11.50 -15.98
N PHE A 142 -4.67 -10.78 -15.77
CA PHE A 142 -5.87 -11.30 -15.09
C PHE A 142 -6.93 -11.87 -16.04
N LYS A 143 -6.66 -11.93 -17.36
CA LYS A 143 -7.54 -12.59 -18.34
C LYS A 143 -7.59 -14.11 -18.18
N ASN A 144 -6.57 -14.68 -17.55
CA ASN A 144 -6.48 -16.14 -17.38
C ASN A 144 -7.49 -16.61 -16.33
N ASP A 145 -8.51 -17.37 -16.79
CA ASP A 145 -9.56 -17.94 -15.94
C ASP A 145 -9.01 -18.92 -14.89
N GLU A 146 -7.90 -19.61 -15.20
CA GLU A 146 -7.24 -20.50 -14.25
C GLU A 146 -6.69 -19.74 -13.05
N ILE A 147 -5.98 -18.60 -13.30
CA ILE A 147 -5.44 -17.73 -12.24
C ILE A 147 -6.57 -17.25 -11.34
N ARG A 148 -7.65 -16.75 -11.94
CA ARG A 148 -8.82 -16.27 -11.19
C ARG A 148 -9.48 -17.41 -10.40
N GLY A 149 -9.71 -18.55 -11.04
CA GLY A 149 -10.31 -19.73 -10.42
C GLY A 149 -9.48 -20.25 -9.23
N ASN A 150 -8.18 -20.30 -9.36
CA ASN A 150 -7.28 -20.70 -8.28
C ASN A 150 -7.35 -19.73 -7.10
N ALA A 151 -7.32 -18.43 -7.35
CA ALA A 151 -7.41 -17.42 -6.29
C ALA A 151 -8.74 -17.49 -5.54
N VAL A 152 -9.87 -17.61 -6.27
CA VAL A 152 -11.19 -17.77 -5.66
C VAL A 152 -11.25 -19.05 -4.82
N ALA A 153 -10.76 -20.18 -5.33
CA ALA A 153 -10.74 -21.44 -4.59
C ALA A 153 -9.93 -21.33 -3.28
N MET A 154 -8.76 -20.68 -3.31
CA MET A 154 -7.97 -20.46 -2.10
C MET A 154 -8.67 -19.52 -1.10
N MET A 155 -9.30 -18.44 -1.58
CA MET A 155 -10.09 -17.55 -0.72
C MET A 155 -11.31 -18.25 -0.09
N GLN A 156 -11.95 -19.16 -0.80
CA GLN A 156 -13.05 -19.99 -0.28
C GLN A 156 -12.59 -20.96 0.80
N MET A 157 -11.39 -21.55 0.64
CA MET A 157 -10.79 -22.47 1.61
C MET A 157 -10.19 -21.75 2.83
N ALA A 158 -9.85 -20.46 2.70
CA ALA A 158 -9.26 -19.69 3.78
C ALA A 158 -10.21 -19.59 4.99
N ASP A 159 -9.64 -19.62 6.18
CA ASP A 159 -10.40 -19.39 7.41
C ASP A 159 -10.80 -17.91 7.53
N GLU A 160 -10.01 -17.03 6.92
CA GLU A 160 -10.21 -15.59 6.90
C GLU A 160 -9.54 -14.96 5.67
N ILE A 161 -10.16 -13.92 5.11
CA ILE A 161 -9.58 -13.07 4.07
C ILE A 161 -9.23 -11.72 4.70
N THR A 162 -8.03 -11.19 4.47
CA THR A 162 -7.67 -9.84 4.90
C THR A 162 -7.55 -8.89 3.71
N VAL A 163 -8.13 -7.69 3.86
CA VAL A 163 -8.23 -6.65 2.82
C VAL A 163 -7.87 -5.29 3.39
N THR A 164 -7.80 -4.25 2.55
CA THR A 164 -7.34 -2.91 2.94
C THR A 164 -8.46 -1.93 3.29
N CYS A 165 -9.70 -2.13 2.81
CA CYS A 165 -10.82 -1.20 2.99
C CYS A 165 -12.17 -1.92 2.97
N ASP A 166 -13.22 -1.22 3.43
CA ASP A 166 -14.59 -1.77 3.51
C ASP A 166 -15.15 -2.14 2.14
N PHE A 167 -14.86 -1.37 1.08
CA PHE A 167 -15.27 -1.74 -0.26
C PHE A 167 -14.74 -3.12 -0.65
N MET A 168 -13.47 -3.41 -0.39
CA MET A 168 -12.90 -4.73 -0.66
C MET A 168 -13.51 -5.82 0.22
N LYS A 169 -13.87 -5.52 1.46
CA LYS A 169 -14.55 -6.47 2.36
C LYS A 169 -15.84 -6.98 1.73
N GLU A 170 -16.70 -6.06 1.32
CA GLU A 170 -17.96 -6.42 0.66
C GLU A 170 -17.73 -7.09 -0.69
N TYR A 171 -16.81 -6.57 -1.48
CA TYR A 171 -16.48 -7.07 -2.80
C TYR A 171 -16.02 -8.54 -2.74
N TYR A 172 -15.03 -8.87 -1.91
CA TYR A 172 -14.51 -10.22 -1.81
C TYR A 172 -15.46 -11.18 -1.09
N ALA A 173 -16.20 -10.72 -0.09
CA ALA A 173 -17.27 -11.53 0.52
C ALA A 173 -18.33 -11.97 -0.51
N ASN A 174 -18.68 -11.10 -1.45
CA ASN A 174 -19.66 -11.41 -2.50
C ASN A 174 -19.04 -12.28 -3.62
N LYS A 175 -17.85 -11.97 -4.09
CA LYS A 175 -17.17 -12.70 -5.18
C LYS A 175 -16.78 -14.13 -4.79
N THR A 176 -16.41 -14.35 -3.53
CA THR A 176 -15.90 -15.65 -3.06
C THR A 176 -16.94 -16.47 -2.27
N GLY A 177 -17.94 -15.81 -1.68
CA GLY A 177 -18.86 -16.42 -0.74
C GLY A 177 -18.30 -16.61 0.68
N ASN A 178 -16.99 -16.39 0.90
CA ASN A 178 -16.39 -16.39 2.23
C ASN A 178 -16.75 -15.08 2.95
N LYS A 179 -17.51 -15.17 4.04
CA LYS A 179 -17.98 -14.01 4.81
C LYS A 179 -16.98 -13.55 5.88
N ASN A 180 -15.94 -14.33 6.14
CA ASN A 180 -14.90 -14.01 7.10
C ASN A 180 -13.87 -13.08 6.44
N VAL A 181 -14.24 -11.84 6.20
CA VAL A 181 -13.36 -10.82 5.58
C VAL A 181 -13.09 -9.70 6.58
N THR A 182 -11.81 -9.50 6.88
CA THR A 182 -11.32 -8.51 7.85
C THR A 182 -10.60 -7.37 7.17
N VAL A 183 -11.02 -6.15 7.44
CA VAL A 183 -10.31 -4.93 7.02
C VAL A 183 -9.13 -4.69 7.95
N ILE A 184 -7.96 -4.55 7.35
CA ILE A 184 -6.73 -4.10 8.02
C ILE A 184 -6.14 -2.97 7.17
N PRO A 185 -6.24 -1.72 7.63
CA PRO A 185 -5.67 -0.57 6.92
C PRO A 185 -4.14 -0.67 6.79
N ASN A 186 -3.55 0.14 5.92
CA ASN A 186 -2.11 0.30 5.88
C ASN A 186 -1.64 1.25 6.99
N PHE A 187 -0.51 0.92 7.60
CA PHE A 187 0.08 1.67 8.69
C PHE A 187 1.51 2.08 8.37
N PRO A 188 1.83 3.39 8.34
CA PRO A 188 3.17 3.84 8.02
C PRO A 188 4.13 3.56 9.17
N PRO A 189 5.42 3.36 8.86
CA PRO A 189 6.46 3.29 9.87
C PRO A 189 6.64 4.64 10.57
N LYS A 190 6.75 4.65 11.89
CA LYS A 190 7.02 5.87 12.67
C LYS A 190 8.32 6.55 12.25
N TRP A 191 9.35 5.77 11.86
CA TRP A 191 10.63 6.31 11.44
C TRP A 191 10.55 7.14 10.15
N TRP A 192 9.54 6.93 9.29
CA TRP A 192 9.29 7.82 8.15
C TRP A 192 9.01 9.25 8.61
N ILE A 193 8.23 9.39 9.67
CA ILE A 193 7.84 10.68 10.23
C ILE A 193 8.96 11.24 11.10
N GLY A 194 9.50 10.42 12.01
CA GLY A 194 10.53 10.84 12.97
C GLY A 194 11.76 11.41 12.31
N ASN A 195 12.17 10.86 11.18
CA ASN A 195 13.38 11.27 10.47
C ASN A 195 13.14 12.39 9.45
N TYR A 196 11.94 12.50 8.87
CA TYR A 196 11.70 13.36 7.71
C TYR A 196 10.67 14.47 7.95
N PHE A 197 9.91 14.47 9.05
CA PHE A 197 9.06 15.58 9.42
C PHE A 197 9.88 16.69 10.12
N ASN A 198 9.90 17.88 9.52
CA ASN A 198 10.60 19.03 10.08
C ASN A 198 9.83 20.32 9.76
N GLU A 199 9.15 20.87 10.77
CA GLU A 199 8.35 22.09 10.61
C GLU A 199 9.16 23.29 10.12
N LYS A 200 10.42 23.44 10.58
CA LYS A 200 11.29 24.53 10.14
C LYS A 200 11.61 24.39 8.65
N LYS A 201 11.87 23.16 8.18
CA LYS A 201 12.08 22.89 6.76
C LYS A 201 10.82 23.17 5.95
N ILE A 202 9.68 22.66 6.38
CA ILE A 202 8.39 22.87 5.70
C ILE A 202 8.08 24.36 5.57
N SER A 203 8.27 25.13 6.64
CA SER A 203 8.11 26.59 6.64
C SER A 203 9.06 27.28 5.68
N ARG A 204 10.34 26.90 5.66
CA ARG A 204 11.35 27.43 4.74
C ARG A 204 11.04 27.07 3.29
N ASP A 205 10.65 25.83 3.02
CA ASP A 205 10.30 25.35 1.68
C ASP A 205 9.06 26.07 1.14
N TYR A 206 8.08 26.39 1.99
CA TYR A 206 6.97 27.24 1.61
C TYR A 206 7.43 28.61 1.15
N ASP A 207 8.29 29.28 1.92
CA ASP A 207 8.78 30.62 1.59
C ASP A 207 9.65 30.59 0.31
N SER A 208 10.51 29.58 0.17
CA SER A 208 11.39 29.42 -1.00
C SER A 208 10.60 29.14 -2.29
N ASN A 209 9.55 28.35 -2.19
CA ASN A 209 8.71 27.95 -3.33
C ASN A 209 7.51 28.89 -3.57
N ARG A 210 7.40 29.99 -2.82
CA ARG A 210 6.22 30.87 -2.84
C ARG A 210 5.81 31.35 -4.22
N LYS A 211 6.77 31.60 -5.12
CA LYS A 211 6.51 32.04 -6.48
C LYS A 211 6.01 30.94 -7.41
N LYS A 212 6.44 29.70 -7.17
CA LYS A 212 6.07 28.53 -7.95
C LYS A 212 6.03 27.28 -7.04
N PRO A 213 4.94 27.11 -6.26
CA PRO A 213 4.82 25.98 -5.34
C PRO A 213 4.97 24.63 -6.06
N ARG A 214 5.56 23.66 -5.37
CA ARG A 214 5.89 22.34 -5.89
C ARG A 214 4.79 21.34 -5.53
N ILE A 215 4.11 20.80 -6.56
CA ILE A 215 2.99 19.87 -6.42
C ILE A 215 3.42 18.51 -6.92
N LEU A 216 3.35 17.50 -6.05
CA LEU A 216 3.81 16.15 -6.34
C LEU A 216 2.65 15.20 -6.64
N TYR A 217 2.81 14.45 -7.71
CA TYR A 217 2.17 13.15 -7.87
C TYR A 217 3.22 12.04 -7.72
N ALA A 218 2.99 11.08 -6.82
CA ALA A 218 3.81 9.88 -6.69
C ALA A 218 2.97 8.63 -6.98
N GLY A 219 3.41 7.81 -7.94
CA GLY A 219 2.67 6.61 -8.29
C GLY A 219 3.24 5.81 -9.45
N SER A 220 2.75 4.59 -9.60
CA SER A 220 3.18 3.67 -10.68
C SER A 220 2.40 3.92 -11.97
N GLY A 221 2.90 3.34 -13.08
CA GLY A 221 2.20 3.35 -14.37
C GLY A 221 0.93 2.48 -14.44
N ALA A 222 0.41 2.00 -13.31
CA ALA A 222 -0.88 1.30 -13.26
C ALA A 222 -2.08 2.26 -13.31
N HIS A 223 -1.84 3.57 -13.16
CA HIS A 223 -2.85 4.63 -13.08
C HIS A 223 -3.09 5.34 -14.41
N PHE A 224 -2.31 5.06 -15.45
CA PHE A 224 -2.44 5.71 -16.75
C PHE A 224 -2.28 4.74 -17.90
N ASP A 225 -2.75 5.16 -19.07
CA ASP A 225 -2.46 4.49 -20.32
C ASP A 225 -1.01 4.74 -20.74
N VAL A 226 -0.14 3.75 -20.51
CA VAL A 226 1.30 3.80 -20.86
C VAL A 226 1.56 3.43 -22.32
N GLU A 227 0.55 2.92 -23.04
CA GLU A 227 0.66 2.44 -24.43
C GLU A 227 0.09 3.45 -25.45
N ASN A 228 -0.28 4.63 -24.99
CA ASN A 228 -0.89 5.68 -25.83
C ASN A 228 -2.13 5.19 -26.62
N ARG A 229 -2.96 4.39 -25.98
CA ARG A 229 -4.26 3.98 -26.53
C ARG A 229 -5.18 5.19 -26.53
N VAL A 230 -5.40 5.73 -27.68
CA VAL A 230 -6.21 6.96 -27.86
C VAL A 230 -7.59 6.78 -27.24
N ASN A 231 -8.01 7.74 -26.42
CA ASN A 231 -9.33 7.85 -25.76
C ASN A 231 -9.57 6.94 -24.55
N GLN A 232 -8.56 6.47 -23.89
CA GLN A 232 -8.77 5.77 -22.61
C GLN A 232 -8.99 6.75 -21.47
N ASP A 233 -10.03 6.52 -20.67
CA ASP A 233 -10.28 7.22 -19.43
C ASP A 233 -9.38 6.68 -18.34
N ASP A 234 -8.22 7.30 -18.12
CA ASP A 234 -7.30 6.98 -17.04
C ASP A 234 -7.50 7.92 -15.82
N ASP A 235 -6.80 7.64 -14.74
CA ASP A 235 -6.93 8.38 -13.49
C ASP A 235 -6.58 9.88 -13.61
N PHE A 236 -5.95 10.29 -14.71
CA PHE A 236 -5.55 11.68 -14.94
C PHE A 236 -6.46 12.45 -15.93
N ARG A 237 -7.30 11.76 -16.69
CA ARG A 237 -8.05 12.39 -17.77
C ARG A 237 -8.77 13.66 -17.36
N HIS A 238 -9.45 13.62 -16.23
CA HIS A 238 -10.29 14.73 -15.75
C HIS A 238 -9.48 15.87 -15.09
N VAL A 239 -8.19 15.66 -14.78
CA VAL A 239 -7.31 16.68 -14.18
C VAL A 239 -6.18 17.13 -15.10
N LEU A 240 -5.96 16.44 -16.23
CA LEU A 240 -4.81 16.64 -17.10
C LEU A 240 -4.74 18.10 -17.63
N GLN A 241 -5.85 18.62 -18.12
CA GLN A 241 -5.91 20.00 -18.66
C GLN A 241 -5.58 21.03 -17.58
N ALA A 242 -6.11 20.86 -16.36
CA ALA A 242 -5.83 21.76 -15.24
C ALA A 242 -4.34 21.75 -14.84
N ILE A 243 -3.66 20.59 -14.93
CA ILE A 243 -2.22 20.47 -14.73
C ILE A 243 -1.46 21.28 -15.79
N VAL A 244 -1.82 21.12 -17.06
CA VAL A 244 -1.18 21.84 -18.17
C VAL A 244 -1.42 23.36 -18.08
N ASP A 245 -2.64 23.80 -17.78
CA ASP A 245 -2.98 25.21 -17.70
C ASP A 245 -2.27 25.93 -16.56
N THR A 246 -1.98 25.20 -15.48
CA THR A 246 -1.32 25.77 -14.29
C THR A 246 0.21 25.55 -14.26
N ARG A 247 0.85 25.11 -15.36
CA ARG A 247 2.30 24.90 -15.47
C ARG A 247 3.15 26.13 -15.19
N HIS A 248 2.62 27.30 -15.39
CA HIS A 248 3.28 28.58 -15.08
C HIS A 248 3.13 28.97 -13.60
N LYS A 249 2.09 28.50 -12.93
CA LYS A 249 1.75 28.80 -11.54
C LYS A 249 2.43 27.83 -10.57
N TYR A 250 2.46 26.53 -10.92
CA TYR A 250 3.01 25.45 -10.09
C TYR A 250 4.18 24.75 -10.77
N GLN A 251 5.12 24.29 -9.98
CA GLN A 251 6.09 23.29 -10.41
C GLN A 251 5.46 21.91 -10.18
N TRP A 252 4.96 21.31 -11.23
CA TRP A 252 4.48 19.94 -11.19
C TRP A 252 5.66 18.97 -11.15
N VAL A 253 5.62 18.03 -10.21
CA VAL A 253 6.65 17.02 -9.96
C VAL A 253 6.00 15.64 -10.04
N PHE A 254 6.61 14.75 -10.80
CA PHE A 254 6.17 13.37 -10.95
C PHE A 254 7.25 12.41 -10.42
N LEU A 255 6.87 11.50 -9.54
CA LEU A 255 7.75 10.48 -8.99
C LEU A 255 7.21 9.09 -9.32
N GLY A 256 8.02 8.28 -10.00
CA GLY A 256 7.70 6.93 -10.43
C GLY A 256 7.18 6.86 -11.86
N ALA A 257 6.02 7.41 -12.15
CA ALA A 257 5.47 7.49 -13.50
C ALA A 257 4.68 8.79 -13.72
N PHE A 258 4.39 9.11 -14.98
CA PHE A 258 3.58 10.25 -15.40
C PHE A 258 2.72 9.87 -16.61
N PRO A 259 1.56 10.55 -16.82
CA PRO A 259 0.73 10.32 -18.01
C PRO A 259 1.49 10.63 -19.31
N LEU A 260 1.39 9.75 -20.31
CA LEU A 260 2.10 9.92 -21.57
C LEU A 260 1.77 11.24 -22.30
N ALA A 261 0.56 11.75 -22.12
CA ALA A 261 0.14 13.05 -22.65
C ALA A 261 1.00 14.23 -22.12
N LEU A 262 1.67 14.06 -20.98
CA LEU A 262 2.58 15.08 -20.40
C LEU A 262 4.03 14.93 -20.87
N LYS A 263 4.35 13.94 -21.71
CA LYS A 263 5.72 13.61 -22.12
C LYS A 263 6.49 14.82 -22.64
N GLN A 264 5.88 15.66 -23.47
CA GLN A 264 6.55 16.84 -24.03
C GLN A 264 6.98 17.81 -22.92
N PHE A 265 6.11 18.07 -21.93
CA PHE A 265 6.41 18.96 -20.82
C PHE A 265 7.47 18.41 -19.84
N VAL A 266 7.60 17.11 -19.78
CA VAL A 266 8.69 16.45 -19.02
C VAL A 266 10.03 16.57 -19.79
N MET A 267 9.99 16.36 -21.11
CA MET A 267 11.21 16.39 -21.95
C MET A 267 11.79 17.81 -22.09
N ASP A 268 10.95 18.85 -22.12
CA ASP A 268 11.40 20.24 -22.20
C ASP A 268 11.69 20.88 -20.83
N GLY A 269 11.55 20.11 -19.74
CA GLY A 269 11.85 20.54 -18.38
C GLY A 269 10.76 21.40 -17.72
N THR A 270 9.61 21.60 -18.38
CA THR A 270 8.48 22.33 -17.78
C THR A 270 7.96 21.62 -16.53
N PHE A 271 7.84 20.29 -16.61
CA PHE A 271 7.52 19.43 -15.48
C PHE A 271 8.73 18.63 -15.04
N GLU A 272 8.88 18.46 -13.73
CA GLU A 272 9.96 17.72 -13.13
C GLU A 272 9.59 16.25 -13.00
N TYR A 273 10.49 15.35 -13.40
CA TYR A 273 10.28 13.92 -13.31
C TYR A 273 11.42 13.22 -12.57
N HIS A 274 11.05 12.29 -11.70
CA HIS A 274 11.96 11.39 -11.02
C HIS A 274 11.52 9.94 -11.23
N PRO A 275 12.45 9.03 -11.53
CA PRO A 275 12.13 7.62 -11.64
C PRO A 275 11.68 7.05 -10.30
N TRP A 276 11.11 5.83 -10.33
CA TRP A 276 10.74 5.09 -9.14
C TRP A 276 11.94 4.93 -8.19
N GLU A 277 11.67 5.13 -6.89
CA GLU A 277 12.69 5.00 -5.87
C GLU A 277 12.46 3.72 -5.05
N LEU A 278 13.53 3.15 -4.51
CA LEU A 278 13.45 2.03 -3.60
C LEU A 278 12.74 2.44 -2.31
N LEU A 279 11.94 1.53 -1.77
CA LEU A 279 11.04 1.81 -0.66
C LEU A 279 11.76 2.45 0.57
N TYR A 280 12.96 1.97 0.89
CA TYR A 280 13.73 2.50 2.02
C TYR A 280 14.36 3.87 1.74
N LYS A 281 14.49 4.29 0.46
CA LYS A 281 14.96 5.62 0.05
C LYS A 281 13.82 6.59 -0.27
N TYR A 282 12.61 6.04 -0.44
CA TYR A 282 11.44 6.83 -0.83
C TYR A 282 11.16 8.01 0.11
N PRO A 283 11.17 7.85 1.47
CA PRO A 283 10.96 8.98 2.38
C PRO A 283 12.02 10.07 2.24
N GLU A 284 13.29 9.70 2.11
CA GLU A 284 14.40 10.64 1.89
C GLU A 284 14.22 11.39 0.56
N LYS A 285 13.81 10.67 -0.48
CA LYS A 285 13.52 11.27 -1.79
C LYS A 285 12.44 12.34 -1.69
N ILE A 286 11.29 12.02 -1.06
CA ILE A 286 10.19 12.98 -0.86
C ILE A 286 10.70 14.20 -0.06
N TYR A 287 11.44 13.98 1.01
CA TYR A 287 11.99 15.04 1.84
C TYR A 287 12.87 16.00 1.03
N ASN A 288 13.74 15.47 0.15
CA ASN A 288 14.69 16.24 -0.65
C ASN A 288 14.04 16.94 -1.86
N LEU A 289 12.84 16.52 -2.27
CA LEU A 289 12.10 17.17 -3.35
C LEU A 289 11.49 18.53 -2.94
N ASN A 290 11.50 18.90 -1.66
CA ASN A 290 10.97 20.16 -1.14
C ASN A 290 9.51 20.43 -1.59
N ILE A 291 8.67 19.43 -1.48
CA ILE A 291 7.28 19.45 -1.94
C ILE A 291 6.42 20.31 -0.99
N ASN A 292 5.47 21.07 -1.56
CA ASN A 292 4.51 21.83 -0.78
C ASN A 292 3.20 21.07 -0.60
N MET A 293 2.73 20.34 -1.62
CA MET A 293 1.47 19.61 -1.55
C MET A 293 1.50 18.41 -2.49
N MET A 294 0.74 17.37 -2.17
CA MET A 294 0.55 16.22 -3.06
C MET A 294 -0.83 16.20 -3.69
N VAL A 295 -1.00 15.40 -4.74
CA VAL A 295 -2.29 15.14 -5.39
C VAL A 295 -2.48 13.65 -5.64
N ALA A 296 -3.72 13.17 -5.50
CA ALA A 296 -4.10 11.78 -5.74
C ALA A 296 -5.39 11.69 -6.58
N PRO A 297 -5.31 11.95 -7.89
CA PRO A 297 -6.43 11.77 -8.79
C PRO A 297 -6.71 10.28 -9.01
N LEU A 298 -7.99 9.92 -9.11
CA LEU A 298 -8.50 8.59 -9.40
C LEU A 298 -9.78 8.71 -10.24
N GLN A 299 -10.02 7.77 -11.13
CA GLN A 299 -11.32 7.58 -11.78
C GLN A 299 -12.32 6.92 -10.84
N ASP A 300 -13.61 7.27 -10.97
CA ASP A 300 -14.68 6.59 -10.23
C ASP A 300 -15.01 5.24 -10.89
N ASN A 301 -14.34 4.18 -10.42
CA ASN A 301 -14.58 2.81 -10.81
C ASN A 301 -14.31 1.84 -9.64
N ASN A 302 -14.76 0.60 -9.75
CA ASN A 302 -14.62 -0.41 -8.69
C ASN A 302 -13.16 -0.66 -8.31
N PHE A 303 -12.27 -0.68 -9.30
CA PHE A 303 -10.84 -0.89 -9.07
C PHE A 303 -10.23 0.19 -8.16
N ASN A 304 -10.60 1.45 -8.38
CA ASN A 304 -10.10 2.56 -7.57
C ASN A 304 -10.82 2.69 -6.21
N LYS A 305 -12.09 2.31 -6.12
CA LYS A 305 -12.80 2.19 -4.83
C LYS A 305 -12.19 1.11 -3.93
N ALA A 306 -11.60 0.08 -4.53
CA ALA A 306 -10.92 -0.99 -3.81
C ALA A 306 -9.50 -0.63 -3.36
N LYS A 307 -8.94 0.50 -3.77
CA LYS A 307 -7.60 0.91 -3.32
C LYS A 307 -7.63 1.34 -1.86
N SER A 308 -6.49 1.13 -1.21
CA SER A 308 -6.28 1.69 0.12
C SER A 308 -6.01 3.21 0.04
N ASP A 309 -6.17 3.87 1.17
CA ASP A 309 -5.84 5.28 1.37
C ASP A 309 -4.32 5.56 1.44
N LEU A 310 -3.49 4.65 0.96
CA LEU A 310 -2.04 4.68 1.16
C LEU A 310 -1.40 6.00 0.71
N LYS A 311 -1.79 6.57 -0.44
CA LYS A 311 -1.26 7.87 -0.89
C LYS A 311 -1.56 9.01 0.10
N TYR A 312 -2.73 8.98 0.73
CA TYR A 312 -3.11 9.95 1.76
C TYR A 312 -2.25 9.76 3.01
N VAL A 313 -2.14 8.52 3.48
CA VAL A 313 -1.32 8.17 4.65
C VAL A 313 0.17 8.50 4.42
N GLU A 314 0.71 8.22 3.24
CA GLU A 314 2.09 8.56 2.87
C GLU A 314 2.32 10.08 2.90
N ALA A 315 1.46 10.87 2.25
CA ALA A 315 1.57 12.32 2.27
C ALA A 315 1.54 12.86 3.71
N CYS A 316 0.58 12.39 4.51
CA CYS A 316 0.46 12.76 5.92
C CYS A 316 1.70 12.38 6.73
N SER A 317 2.34 11.25 6.41
CA SER A 317 3.58 10.81 7.05
C SER A 317 4.74 11.77 6.84
N PHE A 318 4.74 12.52 5.74
CA PHE A 318 5.72 13.58 5.46
C PHE A 318 5.25 14.96 5.93
N GLY A 319 4.11 15.05 6.63
CA GLY A 319 3.51 16.32 7.03
C GLY A 319 3.06 17.17 5.85
N LEU A 320 2.78 16.55 4.69
CA LEU A 320 2.36 17.24 3.48
C LEU A 320 0.83 17.18 3.33
N PRO A 321 0.16 18.31 3.11
CA PRO A 321 -1.24 18.28 2.70
C PRO A 321 -1.36 17.63 1.32
N ILE A 322 -2.51 16.99 1.06
CA ILE A 322 -2.79 16.32 -0.19
C ILE A 322 -4.22 16.59 -0.64
N ALA A 323 -4.40 16.90 -1.92
CA ALA A 323 -5.72 16.93 -2.55
C ALA A 323 -6.01 15.54 -3.15
N CYS A 324 -7.10 14.94 -2.72
CA CYS A 324 -7.51 13.59 -3.11
C CYS A 324 -8.79 13.61 -3.94
N GLN A 325 -8.93 12.63 -4.84
CA GLN A 325 -10.21 12.40 -5.51
C GLN A 325 -11.32 12.14 -4.50
N ASP A 326 -12.52 12.69 -4.72
CA ASP A 326 -13.69 12.45 -3.87
C ASP A 326 -14.25 11.04 -4.14
N LEU A 327 -13.59 10.05 -3.57
CA LEU A 327 -13.95 8.63 -3.56
C LEU A 327 -13.90 8.09 -2.14
N CYS A 328 -14.62 6.99 -1.87
CA CYS A 328 -14.60 6.30 -0.58
C CYS A 328 -13.18 5.90 -0.13
N THR A 329 -12.28 5.67 -1.08
CA THR A 329 -10.83 5.43 -0.82
C THR A 329 -10.20 6.50 0.07
N TYR A 330 -10.65 7.76 -0.04
CA TYR A 330 -10.07 8.91 0.66
C TYR A 330 -11.09 9.61 1.58
N ASP A 331 -12.00 8.88 2.21
CA ASP A 331 -13.06 9.46 3.05
C ASP A 331 -12.52 10.36 4.16
N GLN A 332 -11.36 10.06 4.68
CA GLN A 332 -10.70 10.82 5.75
C GLN A 332 -9.92 12.06 5.25
N ALA A 333 -9.75 12.22 3.93
CA ALA A 333 -8.98 13.34 3.38
C ALA A 333 -9.79 14.64 3.47
N PRO A 334 -9.21 15.76 3.98
CA PRO A 334 -9.93 17.02 4.15
C PRO A 334 -10.08 17.81 2.82
N TYR A 335 -9.18 17.60 1.87
CA TYR A 335 -9.15 18.34 0.60
C TYR A 335 -9.56 17.42 -0.55
N LYS A 336 -10.88 17.31 -0.76
CA LYS A 336 -11.44 16.46 -1.82
C LYS A 336 -11.78 17.26 -3.07
N PHE A 337 -11.69 16.63 -4.25
CA PHE A 337 -12.07 17.22 -5.53
C PHE A 337 -12.71 16.17 -6.45
N LYS A 338 -13.56 16.63 -7.38
CA LYS A 338 -14.15 15.80 -8.44
C LYS A 338 -13.60 16.15 -9.81
N THR A 339 -13.19 17.40 -10.01
CA THR A 339 -12.72 17.94 -11.29
C THR A 339 -11.33 18.56 -11.16
N GLY A 340 -10.66 18.75 -12.31
CA GLY A 340 -9.38 19.45 -12.33
C GLY A 340 -9.45 20.88 -11.80
N SER A 341 -10.55 21.58 -12.05
CA SER A 341 -10.78 22.94 -11.51
C SER A 341 -10.89 22.94 -9.99
N GLU A 342 -11.65 22.00 -9.42
CA GLU A 342 -11.74 21.83 -7.98
C GLU A 342 -10.39 21.42 -7.36
N MET A 343 -9.63 20.55 -8.03
CA MET A 343 -8.28 20.17 -7.59
C MET A 343 -7.40 21.42 -7.43
N ILE A 344 -7.38 22.31 -8.44
CA ILE A 344 -6.62 23.55 -8.38
C ILE A 344 -7.14 24.46 -7.29
N GLN A 345 -8.47 24.56 -7.12
CA GLN A 345 -9.07 25.34 -6.04
C GLN A 345 -8.60 24.83 -4.65
N ARG A 346 -8.53 23.52 -4.42
CA ARG A 346 -8.02 22.95 -3.15
C ARG A 346 -6.54 23.26 -2.94
N ILE A 347 -5.73 23.20 -4.00
CA ILE A 347 -4.32 23.58 -3.94
C ILE A 347 -4.17 25.06 -3.58
N ASP A 348 -4.91 25.94 -4.25
CA ASP A 348 -4.90 27.37 -3.98
C ASP A 348 -5.32 27.67 -2.54
N GLU A 349 -6.42 27.07 -2.10
CA GLU A 349 -6.96 27.23 -0.75
C GLU A 349 -5.90 26.93 0.32
N VAL A 350 -5.15 25.85 0.16
CA VAL A 350 -4.10 25.44 1.12
C VAL A 350 -2.89 26.36 1.05
N LEU A 351 -2.48 26.75 -0.16
CA LEU A 351 -1.19 27.46 -0.37
C LEU A 351 -1.31 28.99 -0.36
N GLU A 352 -2.52 29.57 -0.33
CA GLU A 352 -2.74 31.01 -0.37
C GLU A 352 -2.00 31.76 0.75
N LYS A 353 -2.09 31.22 1.99
CA LYS A 353 -1.51 31.83 3.19
C LYS A 353 -0.64 30.84 3.95
N LYS A 354 0.55 31.27 4.34
CA LYS A 354 1.48 30.45 5.12
C LYS A 354 0.86 29.86 6.39
N SER A 355 0.05 30.63 7.12
CA SER A 355 -0.63 30.13 8.31
C SER A 355 -1.56 28.97 7.99
N ARG A 356 -2.37 29.07 6.91
CA ARG A 356 -3.27 27.99 6.47
C ARG A 356 -2.48 26.76 6.05
N TYR A 357 -1.41 26.96 5.27
CA TYR A 357 -0.51 25.89 4.87
C TYR A 357 0.09 25.15 6.08
N MET A 358 0.63 25.88 7.06
CA MET A 358 1.22 25.26 8.27
C MET A 358 0.17 24.50 9.09
N THR A 359 -1.06 25.06 9.23
CA THR A 359 -2.17 24.33 9.87
C THR A 359 -2.50 23.04 9.12
N ALA A 360 -2.54 23.05 7.77
CA ALA A 360 -2.79 21.87 6.97
C ALA A 360 -1.67 20.81 7.17
N CYS A 361 -0.42 21.23 7.26
CA CYS A 361 0.70 20.32 7.56
C CYS A 361 0.62 19.71 8.96
N GLN A 362 0.20 20.49 9.96
CA GLN A 362 -0.01 19.98 11.32
C GLN A 362 -1.17 18.97 11.38
N HIS A 363 -2.28 19.23 10.68
CA HIS A 363 -3.38 18.27 10.57
C HIS A 363 -2.95 16.97 9.88
N ALA A 364 -2.18 17.06 8.79
CA ALA A 364 -1.61 15.89 8.13
C ALA A 364 -0.74 15.08 9.09
N ARG A 365 0.15 15.76 9.83
CA ARG A 365 0.99 15.12 10.84
C ARG A 365 0.17 14.42 11.93
N ALA A 366 -0.82 15.11 12.51
CA ALA A 366 -1.67 14.55 13.55
C ALA A 366 -2.40 13.29 13.06
N TYR A 367 -2.92 13.31 11.82
CA TYR A 367 -3.53 12.12 11.22
C TYR A 367 -2.53 10.96 11.10
N ALA A 368 -1.33 11.21 10.58
CA ALA A 368 -0.31 10.19 10.44
C ALA A 368 0.05 9.55 11.81
N GLU A 369 0.08 10.34 12.88
CA GLU A 369 0.37 9.85 14.23
C GLU A 369 -0.66 8.83 14.72
N THR A 370 -1.93 8.98 14.36
CA THR A 370 -2.97 7.98 14.68
C THR A 370 -2.81 6.68 13.90
N ARG A 371 -2.11 6.74 12.76
CA ARG A 371 -1.92 5.63 11.82
C ARG A 371 -0.56 4.94 11.96
N TRP A 372 0.30 5.34 12.89
CA TRP A 372 1.57 4.64 13.09
C TRP A 372 1.37 3.21 13.54
N LEU A 373 2.08 2.30 12.89
CA LEU A 373 1.99 0.89 13.26
C LEU A 373 2.55 0.62 14.66
N GLU A 374 3.52 1.42 15.12
CA GLU A 374 4.11 1.34 16.45
C GLU A 374 3.20 1.81 17.59
N ASN A 375 1.99 2.30 17.30
CA ASN A 375 1.00 2.56 18.33
C ASN A 375 0.48 1.24 18.90
N ASP A 376 0.29 1.17 20.21
CA ASP A 376 -0.12 -0.05 20.92
C ASP A 376 -1.39 -0.68 20.34
N ASP A 377 -2.41 0.13 20.03
CA ASP A 377 -3.65 -0.36 19.44
C ASP A 377 -3.41 -1.00 18.06
N ASN A 378 -2.59 -0.37 17.21
CA ASN A 378 -2.32 -0.86 15.86
C ASN A 378 -1.50 -2.17 15.90
N ILE A 379 -0.51 -2.27 16.80
CA ILE A 379 0.26 -3.50 17.01
C ILE A 379 -0.63 -4.60 17.59
N ASN A 380 -1.46 -4.27 18.59
CA ASN A 380 -2.35 -5.24 19.22
C ASN A 380 -3.38 -5.77 18.22
N MET A 381 -3.90 -4.94 17.32
CA MET A 381 -4.77 -5.37 16.21
C MET A 381 -4.12 -6.46 15.35
N TYR A 382 -2.85 -6.28 14.96
CA TYR A 382 -2.11 -7.31 14.24
C TYR A 382 -1.84 -8.55 15.11
N SER A 383 -1.61 -8.38 16.40
CA SER A 383 -1.48 -9.51 17.34
C SER A 383 -2.79 -10.32 17.40
N GLU A 384 -3.94 -9.65 17.52
CA GLU A 384 -5.26 -10.29 17.48
C GLU A 384 -5.45 -11.10 16.18
N LEU A 385 -5.02 -10.54 15.02
CA LEU A 385 -5.10 -11.24 13.74
C LEU A 385 -4.35 -12.56 13.77
N TYR A 386 -3.17 -12.61 14.33
CA TYR A 386 -2.33 -13.81 14.31
C TYR A 386 -2.65 -14.80 15.43
N THR A 387 -3.24 -14.36 16.52
CA THR A 387 -3.47 -15.19 17.72
C THR A 387 -4.90 -15.67 17.89
N LEU A 388 -5.89 -14.90 17.43
CA LEU A 388 -7.31 -15.16 17.68
C LEU A 388 -8.10 -15.41 16.38
N PRO A 389 -9.07 -16.35 16.37
CA PRO A 389 -9.89 -16.62 15.20
C PRO A 389 -10.83 -15.46 14.86
N TYR A 390 -11.33 -15.44 13.62
CA TYR A 390 -12.32 -14.47 13.15
C TYR A 390 -13.56 -14.46 14.05
N GLY A 391 -14.03 -13.26 14.41
CA GLY A 391 -15.21 -13.08 15.26
C GLY A 391 -15.04 -13.49 16.73
N HIS A 392 -13.83 -13.89 17.17
CA HIS A 392 -13.60 -14.20 18.58
C HIS A 392 -13.83 -12.96 19.45
N LYS A 393 -14.53 -13.13 20.57
CA LYS A 393 -14.89 -12.01 21.48
C LYS A 393 -13.71 -11.17 21.97
N ASP A 394 -12.54 -11.79 22.12
CA ASP A 394 -11.31 -11.13 22.58
C ASP A 394 -10.53 -10.42 21.45
N ARG A 395 -11.03 -10.48 20.19
CA ARG A 395 -10.53 -9.67 19.05
C ARG A 395 -11.08 -8.24 19.10
N VAL A 396 -10.84 -7.54 20.18
CA VAL A 396 -11.51 -6.28 20.49
C VAL A 396 -11.26 -5.20 19.44
N LEU A 397 -10.01 -5.02 19.01
CA LEU A 397 -9.64 -3.95 18.07
C LEU A 397 -10.08 -4.27 16.64
N LEU A 398 -9.86 -5.49 16.18
CA LEU A 398 -10.31 -5.91 14.85
C LEU A 398 -11.83 -5.97 14.74
N ASN A 399 -12.52 -6.46 15.75
CA ASN A 399 -13.98 -6.47 15.76
C ASN A 399 -14.55 -5.05 15.72
N LYS A 400 -13.99 -4.11 16.50
CA LYS A 400 -14.40 -2.70 16.48
C LYS A 400 -14.26 -2.08 15.08
N ILE A 401 -13.12 -2.29 14.39
CA ILE A 401 -12.89 -1.75 13.04
C ILE A 401 -13.83 -2.40 12.03
N ASN A 402 -14.13 -3.70 12.19
CA ASN A 402 -14.92 -4.46 11.23
C ASN A 402 -16.43 -4.49 11.52
N GLY A 403 -16.89 -3.78 12.54
CA GLY A 403 -18.29 -3.71 12.89
C GLY A 403 -18.88 -5.06 13.39
N LEU A 404 -18.08 -5.84 14.13
CA LEU A 404 -18.43 -7.15 14.68
C LEU A 404 -18.66 -7.09 16.19
#